data_ef1ec23f38da4b65b9b64567efe3599a
#
_entry.id   ef1ec23f38da4b65b9b64567efe3599a
#
_cell.length_a   1.000
_cell.length_b   1.000
_cell.length_c   1.000
_cell.angle_alpha   90.00
_cell.angle_beta   90.00
_cell.angle_gamma   90.00
#
_symmetry.space_group_name_H-M   'P 1'
#
loop_
_entity.id
_entity.type
_entity.pdbx_description
1 polymer ?
#
loop_
_entity_poly.entity_id
_entity_poly.type
_entity_poly.pdbx_seq_one_letter_code
_entity_poly.pdbx_strand_id
1 'polypeptide(L)'
;MKLRFWGVRGSFPVPGSHTTRYGGNTSCVEVRCADRSHPDAPRLILDAGTGLRRLGKEMMQGEFGEGEGTAHLLVSHTHWDHIQGLPFFAPLYQTGNRFHVYARQRDDTHLRTVFSLQSDNPYFPVPFEAAAADLEFTELSDDARFSIGPVQVRCTRLNHPWIAIAFRLDYDGASVAYVTDTAPFRDILIERQFIRQPPKPGDPLHPDDAAKLKSMRDGVVRLCEGAQLVIYDTQFTPTEYAQRPHWGHSCPEDAIEIARDAGAKALMLFHHAPERTDDQLDDLLARHRAQQANEGSPLAIYAAYEGMELDLTRSGLGEIMPAPMVPVRSGTTISSKPPRIVSAPEPSQELSVNEPSGPISDQPPSKVTP
;
A
#
# COMPACT_ATOMS: atom_id res chain seq x y z
N MET A 1 -14.21 -15.81 -3.50
CA MET A 1 -13.02 -15.01 -3.13
C MET A 1 -13.46 -13.99 -2.10
N LYS A 2 -12.82 -13.95 -0.92
CA LYS A 2 -13.11 -12.97 0.13
C LYS A 2 -11.95 -12.01 0.28
N LEU A 3 -12.24 -10.72 0.37
CA LEU A 3 -11.25 -9.68 0.62
C LEU A 3 -11.51 -9.04 1.98
N ARG A 4 -10.42 -8.67 2.69
CA ARG A 4 -10.50 -7.83 3.89
C ARG A 4 -9.40 -6.78 3.89
N PHE A 5 -9.78 -5.53 4.15
CA PHE A 5 -8.86 -4.41 4.18
C PHE A 5 -8.33 -4.20 5.60
N TRP A 6 -7.02 -4.22 5.75
CA TRP A 6 -6.31 -4.05 7.03
C TRP A 6 -5.59 -2.71 7.14
N GLY A 7 -5.32 -2.09 5.99
CA GLY A 7 -4.74 -0.78 5.86
C GLY A 7 -5.08 -0.19 4.50
N VAL A 8 -5.39 1.10 4.45
CA VAL A 8 -5.98 1.79 3.29
C VAL A 8 -5.33 3.14 2.99
N ARG A 9 -4.41 3.60 3.86
CA ARG A 9 -3.72 4.89 3.73
C ARG A 9 -2.47 4.77 2.88
N GLY A 10 -2.13 5.87 2.21
CA GLY A 10 -0.89 6.02 1.48
C GLY A 10 0.22 6.70 2.29
N SER A 11 1.44 6.56 1.85
CA SER A 11 2.66 7.24 2.26
C SER A 11 3.09 6.98 3.72
N PHE A 12 2.24 7.14 4.71
CA PHE A 12 2.54 6.89 6.13
C PHE A 12 1.28 6.70 6.99
N PRO A 13 1.38 6.00 8.13
CA PRO A 13 0.24 5.77 8.99
C PRO A 13 -0.21 7.03 9.71
N VAL A 14 -1.53 7.23 9.83
CA VAL A 14 -2.15 8.42 10.42
C VAL A 14 -3.15 8.07 11.52
N PRO A 15 -2.69 7.67 12.70
CA PRO A 15 -3.58 7.44 13.83
C PRO A 15 -4.15 8.77 14.35
N GLY A 16 -5.47 8.87 14.43
CA GLY A 16 -6.08 10.10 14.91
C GLY A 16 -7.61 10.04 14.96
N SER A 17 -8.23 11.02 15.62
CA SER A 17 -9.69 11.11 15.73
C SER A 17 -10.40 11.37 14.39
N HIS A 18 -9.67 11.91 13.42
CA HIS A 18 -10.20 12.24 12.09
C HIS A 18 -10.05 11.11 11.06
N THR A 19 -9.47 9.97 11.46
CA THR A 19 -9.21 8.82 10.60
C THR A 19 -9.77 7.51 11.17
N THR A 20 -10.69 7.59 12.14
CA THR A 20 -11.20 6.42 12.86
C THR A 20 -12.19 5.59 12.06
N ARG A 21 -12.90 6.18 11.09
CA ARG A 21 -13.91 5.49 10.27
C ARG A 21 -13.28 4.74 9.09
N TYR A 22 -12.36 5.39 8.40
CA TYR A 22 -11.64 4.76 7.28
C TYR A 22 -10.38 4.02 7.73
N GLY A 23 -9.80 4.41 8.84
CA GLY A 23 -8.57 3.82 9.35
C GLY A 23 -7.33 4.64 9.03
N GLY A 24 -6.25 4.37 9.76
CA GLY A 24 -4.98 5.08 9.68
C GLY A 24 -3.78 4.22 9.29
N ASN A 25 -3.97 2.92 9.04
CA ASN A 25 -2.89 2.03 8.64
C ASN A 25 -2.62 2.08 7.13
N THR A 26 -1.37 1.87 6.75
CA THR A 26 -0.95 1.82 5.34
C THR A 26 -1.25 0.46 4.70
N SER A 27 -1.12 0.40 3.38
CA SER A 27 -1.61 -0.60 2.45
C SER A 27 -1.42 -2.05 2.90
N CYS A 28 -2.54 -2.75 3.14
CA CYS A 28 -2.58 -4.18 3.39
C CYS A 28 -3.98 -4.73 3.12
N VAL A 29 -4.10 -5.65 2.16
CA VAL A 29 -5.36 -6.30 1.81
C VAL A 29 -5.19 -7.81 1.83
N GLU A 30 -5.99 -8.49 2.63
CA GLU A 30 -6.04 -9.95 2.67
C GLU A 30 -7.01 -10.48 1.63
N VAL A 31 -6.63 -11.55 0.92
CA VAL A 31 -7.48 -12.27 -0.03
C VAL A 31 -7.51 -13.74 0.33
N ARG A 32 -8.70 -14.27 0.59
CA ARG A 32 -8.96 -15.68 0.89
C ARG A 32 -9.75 -16.32 -0.24
N CYS A 33 -9.20 -17.39 -0.79
CA CYS A 33 -9.79 -18.11 -1.91
C CYS A 33 -10.33 -19.49 -1.50
N ALA A 34 -10.31 -19.81 -0.20
CA ALA A 34 -10.82 -21.08 0.31
C ALA A 34 -12.35 -21.18 0.13
N ASP A 35 -12.80 -22.31 -0.40
CA ASP A 35 -14.18 -22.70 -0.51
C ASP A 35 -14.34 -24.24 -0.29
N ARG A 36 -15.54 -24.77 -0.52
CA ARG A 36 -15.78 -26.22 -0.37
C ARG A 36 -14.99 -27.10 -1.35
N SER A 37 -14.64 -26.55 -2.52
CA SER A 37 -13.89 -27.27 -3.56
C SER A 37 -12.38 -27.20 -3.31
N HIS A 38 -11.92 -26.13 -2.66
CA HIS A 38 -10.51 -25.85 -2.36
C HIS A 38 -10.38 -25.36 -0.91
N PRO A 39 -10.60 -26.26 0.10
CA PRO A 39 -10.53 -25.84 1.51
C PRO A 39 -9.14 -25.33 1.89
N ASP A 40 -8.10 -25.87 1.24
CA ASP A 40 -6.69 -25.52 1.46
C ASP A 40 -6.19 -24.45 0.47
N ALA A 41 -7.09 -23.69 -0.15
CA ALA A 41 -6.68 -22.62 -1.06
C ALA A 41 -5.86 -21.57 -0.32
N PRO A 42 -4.80 -21.02 -0.97
CA PRO A 42 -3.82 -20.19 -0.31
C PRO A 42 -4.42 -18.89 0.22
N ARG A 43 -3.88 -18.42 1.33
CA ARG A 43 -4.08 -17.07 1.84
C ARG A 43 -3.10 -16.13 1.13
N LEU A 44 -3.63 -15.06 0.51
CA LEU A 44 -2.83 -14.06 -0.17
C LEU A 44 -2.93 -12.73 0.58
N ILE A 45 -1.86 -11.98 0.59
CA ILE A 45 -1.77 -10.67 1.22
C ILE A 45 -1.19 -9.72 0.16
N LEU A 46 -1.94 -8.68 -0.18
CA LEU A 46 -1.51 -7.63 -1.09
C LEU A 46 -0.94 -6.49 -0.24
N ASP A 47 0.34 -6.26 -0.38
CA ASP A 47 1.20 -5.37 0.39
C ASP A 47 1.29 -5.65 1.90
N ALA A 48 2.37 -5.20 2.48
CA ALA A 48 2.79 -5.45 3.85
C ALA A 48 2.99 -4.15 4.67
N GLY A 49 2.11 -3.15 4.44
CA GLY A 49 2.10 -1.91 5.22
C GLY A 49 1.71 -2.14 6.68
N THR A 50 1.50 -1.07 7.44
CA THR A 50 1.24 -1.17 8.89
C THR A 50 -0.02 -1.98 9.24
N GLY A 51 -0.99 -2.11 8.32
CA GLY A 51 -2.14 -2.98 8.47
C GLY A 51 -1.79 -4.45 8.70
N LEU A 52 -0.63 -4.91 8.19
CA LEU A 52 -0.14 -6.29 8.34
C LEU A 52 0.02 -6.70 9.81
N ARG A 53 0.38 -5.77 10.71
CA ARG A 53 0.51 -6.05 12.14
C ARG A 53 -0.82 -6.55 12.74
N ARG A 54 -1.94 -5.91 12.38
CA ARG A 54 -3.28 -6.34 12.88
C ARG A 54 -3.69 -7.66 12.30
N LEU A 55 -3.49 -7.86 11.00
CA LEU A 55 -3.71 -9.14 10.32
C LEU A 55 -2.90 -10.25 11.01
N GLY A 56 -1.60 -10.03 11.23
CA GLY A 56 -0.73 -11.01 11.89
C GLY A 56 -1.24 -11.40 13.28
N LYS A 57 -1.71 -10.43 14.08
CA LYS A 57 -2.29 -10.73 15.39
C LYS A 57 -3.53 -11.63 15.30
N GLU A 58 -4.37 -11.44 14.28
CA GLU A 58 -5.53 -12.31 14.06
C GLU A 58 -5.10 -13.69 13.55
N MET A 59 -4.13 -13.77 12.63
CA MET A 59 -3.60 -15.03 12.13
C MET A 59 -3.02 -15.93 13.23
N MET A 60 -2.39 -15.33 14.25
CA MET A 60 -1.85 -16.06 15.41
C MET A 60 -2.91 -16.74 16.28
N GLN A 61 -4.20 -16.50 16.05
CA GLN A 61 -5.30 -17.20 16.75
C GLN A 61 -5.69 -18.53 16.10
N GLY A 62 -5.05 -18.92 15.00
CA GLY A 62 -5.29 -20.17 14.25
C GLY A 62 -3.99 -20.85 13.86
N GLU A 63 -3.98 -21.47 12.70
CA GLU A 63 -2.89 -22.27 12.13
C GLU A 63 -1.50 -21.62 12.21
N PHE A 64 -1.45 -20.29 12.06
CA PHE A 64 -0.18 -19.55 12.16
C PHE A 64 0.35 -19.46 13.60
N GLY A 65 -0.52 -19.52 14.62
CA GLY A 65 -0.09 -19.59 16.01
C GLY A 65 0.48 -20.97 16.38
N GLU A 66 0.05 -21.99 15.66
CA GLU A 66 0.50 -23.39 15.82
C GLU A 66 1.74 -23.71 14.98
N GLY A 67 2.15 -22.79 14.08
CA GLY A 67 3.30 -22.97 13.19
C GLY A 67 2.99 -23.83 11.96
N GLU A 68 1.73 -23.93 11.58
CA GLU A 68 1.26 -24.74 10.44
C GLU A 68 0.80 -23.87 9.25
N GLY A 69 0.86 -22.55 9.41
CA GLY A 69 0.32 -21.60 8.44
C GLY A 69 1.19 -21.42 7.22
N THR A 70 0.54 -21.24 6.05
CA THR A 70 1.20 -20.84 4.80
C THR A 70 0.47 -19.64 4.20
N ALA A 71 1.21 -18.59 3.82
CA ALA A 71 0.65 -17.43 3.15
C ALA A 71 1.60 -16.88 2.08
N HIS A 72 1.00 -16.13 1.13
CA HIS A 72 1.70 -15.55 -0.01
C HIS A 72 1.55 -14.03 0.03
N LEU A 73 2.66 -13.30 0.10
CA LEU A 73 2.72 -11.85 0.09
C LEU A 73 3.03 -11.37 -1.32
N LEU A 74 2.11 -10.67 -1.94
CA LEU A 74 2.28 -10.04 -3.25
C LEU A 74 2.53 -8.54 -3.01
N VAL A 75 3.80 -8.14 -3.08
CA VAL A 75 4.23 -6.78 -2.78
C VAL A 75 4.32 -6.01 -4.08
N SER A 76 3.51 -4.94 -4.19
CA SER A 76 3.45 -4.09 -5.38
C SER A 76 4.78 -3.40 -5.66
N HIS A 77 5.41 -2.88 -4.61
CA HIS A 77 6.74 -2.28 -4.63
C HIS A 77 7.27 -2.13 -3.19
N THR A 78 8.52 -1.68 -3.05
CA THR A 78 9.23 -1.69 -1.78
C THR A 78 9.33 -0.32 -1.10
N HIS A 79 8.41 0.63 -1.36
CA HIS A 79 8.30 1.82 -0.52
C HIS A 79 7.83 1.46 0.89
N TRP A 80 8.18 2.28 1.86
CA TRP A 80 8.00 1.98 3.28
C TRP A 80 6.56 1.66 3.65
N ASP A 81 5.61 2.42 3.17
CA ASP A 81 4.19 2.24 3.46
C ASP A 81 3.59 0.93 2.92
N HIS A 82 4.32 0.23 2.02
CA HIS A 82 3.94 -1.09 1.52
C HIS A 82 4.70 -2.25 2.16
N ILE A 83 5.73 -1.99 2.97
CA ILE A 83 6.55 -3.04 3.58
C ILE A 83 6.83 -2.86 5.08
N GLN A 84 6.59 -1.69 5.64
CA GLN A 84 6.97 -1.36 7.03
C GLN A 84 6.25 -2.18 8.12
N GLY A 85 5.19 -2.89 7.78
CA GLY A 85 4.49 -3.79 8.71
C GLY A 85 5.20 -5.13 8.93
N LEU A 86 6.10 -5.52 8.01
CA LEU A 86 6.73 -6.83 8.02
C LEU A 86 7.54 -7.11 9.30
N PRO A 87 8.39 -6.20 9.80
CA PRO A 87 9.14 -6.42 11.05
C PRO A 87 8.24 -6.65 12.28
N PHE A 88 6.97 -6.26 12.20
CA PHE A 88 5.97 -6.40 13.27
C PHE A 88 4.94 -7.50 13.01
N PHE A 89 5.18 -8.33 12.00
CA PHE A 89 4.28 -9.41 11.62
C PHE A 89 4.56 -10.67 12.45
N ALA A 90 3.82 -10.84 13.54
CA ALA A 90 4.03 -11.92 14.51
C ALA A 90 4.19 -13.33 13.92
N PRO A 91 3.44 -13.73 12.86
CA PRO A 91 3.60 -15.05 12.25
C PRO A 91 5.00 -15.34 11.68
N LEU A 92 5.80 -14.30 11.36
CA LEU A 92 7.20 -14.49 10.91
C LEU A 92 8.11 -15.09 11.99
N TYR A 93 7.78 -14.87 13.25
CA TYR A 93 8.58 -15.31 14.39
C TYR A 93 8.11 -16.65 14.98
N GLN A 94 7.11 -17.27 14.35
CA GLN A 94 6.61 -18.59 14.72
C GLN A 94 7.23 -19.67 13.83
N THR A 95 7.97 -20.58 14.44
CA THR A 95 8.60 -21.73 13.75
C THR A 95 7.54 -22.60 13.08
N GLY A 96 7.83 -23.05 11.85
CA GLY A 96 6.97 -23.93 11.06
C GLY A 96 6.06 -23.21 10.08
N ASN A 97 5.76 -21.93 10.27
CA ASN A 97 5.07 -21.12 9.26
C ASN A 97 5.91 -20.96 7.99
N ARG A 98 5.24 -20.75 6.86
CA ARG A 98 5.86 -20.54 5.54
C ARG A 98 5.29 -19.31 4.87
N PHE A 99 6.16 -18.46 4.33
CA PHE A 99 5.77 -17.28 3.58
C PHE A 99 6.50 -17.21 2.25
N HIS A 100 5.73 -17.06 1.16
CA HIS A 100 6.27 -16.82 -0.17
C HIS A 100 6.05 -15.35 -0.49
N VAL A 101 7.12 -14.61 -0.70
CA VAL A 101 7.10 -13.17 -1.00
C VAL A 101 7.37 -12.97 -2.49
N TYR A 102 6.44 -12.32 -3.17
CA TYR A 102 6.53 -12.00 -4.59
C TYR A 102 6.60 -10.49 -4.75
N ALA A 103 7.59 -10.01 -5.48
CA ALA A 103 7.67 -8.61 -5.87
C ALA A 103 8.42 -8.47 -7.19
N ARG A 104 8.35 -7.29 -7.79
CA ARG A 104 9.08 -6.99 -9.03
C ARG A 104 10.59 -7.11 -8.79
N GLN A 105 11.28 -7.80 -9.70
CA GLN A 105 12.74 -7.86 -9.73
C GLN A 105 13.33 -6.44 -9.81
N ARG A 106 14.32 -6.18 -8.99
CA ARG A 106 15.10 -4.94 -9.01
C ARG A 106 16.41 -5.19 -9.76
N ASP A 107 16.94 -4.14 -10.36
CA ASP A 107 18.21 -4.26 -11.10
C ASP A 107 19.41 -3.97 -10.21
N ASP A 108 19.19 -3.35 -9.04
CA ASP A 108 20.23 -2.84 -8.15
C ASP A 108 20.45 -3.71 -6.90
N THR A 109 19.49 -4.56 -6.53
CA THR A 109 19.60 -5.42 -5.35
C THR A 109 18.55 -6.53 -5.37
N HIS A 110 18.82 -7.62 -4.66
CA HIS A 110 17.86 -8.71 -4.50
C HIS A 110 16.75 -8.35 -3.50
N LEU A 111 15.55 -8.86 -3.77
CA LEU A 111 14.36 -8.61 -2.94
C LEU A 111 14.60 -8.98 -1.47
N ARG A 112 15.22 -10.14 -1.19
CA ARG A 112 15.58 -10.55 0.18
C ARG A 112 16.41 -9.49 0.91
N THR A 113 17.37 -8.88 0.22
CA THR A 113 18.22 -7.82 0.79
C THR A 113 17.40 -6.59 1.17
N VAL A 114 16.44 -6.18 0.32
CA VAL A 114 15.56 -5.04 0.65
C VAL A 114 14.79 -5.27 1.95
N PHE A 115 14.28 -6.48 2.14
CA PHE A 115 13.55 -6.83 3.36
C PHE A 115 14.46 -6.95 4.58
N SER A 116 15.68 -7.48 4.44
CA SER A 116 16.62 -7.57 5.56
C SER A 116 17.08 -6.19 6.06
N LEU A 117 17.28 -5.23 5.14
CA LEU A 117 17.69 -3.86 5.50
C LEU A 117 16.69 -3.13 6.42
N GLN A 118 15.41 -3.51 6.43
CA GLN A 118 14.44 -2.94 7.38
C GLN A 118 14.74 -3.32 8.83
N SER A 119 15.44 -4.43 9.03
CA SER A 119 15.80 -4.97 10.34
C SER A 119 17.25 -4.69 10.72
N ASP A 120 17.93 -3.78 10.00
CA ASP A 120 19.31 -3.43 10.26
C ASP A 120 19.44 -2.54 11.51
N ASN A 121 20.43 -2.85 12.34
CA ASN A 121 20.90 -1.96 13.39
C ASN A 121 21.54 -0.70 12.73
N PRO A 122 21.20 0.55 13.16
CA PRO A 122 20.54 0.90 14.43
C PRO A 122 19.03 1.10 14.33
N TYR A 123 18.36 0.78 13.24
CA TYR A 123 16.96 1.13 13.02
C TYR A 123 15.98 0.17 13.68
N PHE A 124 16.32 -1.11 13.73
CA PHE A 124 15.46 -2.13 14.32
C PHE A 124 16.28 -3.12 15.17
N PRO A 125 15.82 -3.46 16.42
CA PRO A 125 16.63 -4.27 17.33
C PRO A 125 16.59 -5.78 17.06
N VAL A 126 15.65 -6.25 16.22
CA VAL A 126 15.50 -7.68 15.91
C VAL A 126 16.01 -7.91 14.49
N PRO A 127 17.13 -8.64 14.32
CA PRO A 127 17.68 -8.90 13.00
C PRO A 127 16.73 -9.76 12.16
N PHE A 128 16.80 -9.61 10.85
CA PHE A 128 15.95 -10.36 9.92
C PHE A 128 16.10 -11.87 10.06
N GLU A 129 17.30 -12.34 10.40
CA GLU A 129 17.64 -13.74 10.64
C GLU A 129 16.95 -14.33 11.89
N ALA A 130 16.37 -13.48 12.75
CA ALA A 130 15.54 -13.93 13.86
C ALA A 130 14.13 -14.37 13.42
N ALA A 131 13.76 -14.17 12.16
CA ALA A 131 12.55 -14.76 11.61
C ALA A 131 12.65 -16.29 11.68
N ALA A 132 11.70 -16.90 12.38
CA ALA A 132 11.70 -18.35 12.61
C ALA A 132 10.88 -19.12 11.55
N ALA A 133 10.09 -18.41 10.75
CA ALA A 133 9.32 -18.96 9.63
C ALA A 133 10.23 -19.18 8.39
N ASP A 134 9.84 -20.10 7.53
CA ASP A 134 10.47 -20.29 6.23
C ASP A 134 10.04 -19.13 5.30
N LEU A 135 11.02 -18.44 4.70
CA LEU A 135 10.81 -17.33 3.78
C LEU A 135 11.38 -17.62 2.40
N GLU A 136 10.53 -17.69 1.41
CA GLU A 136 10.90 -17.76 0.00
C GLU A 136 10.63 -16.44 -0.71
N PHE A 137 11.53 -16.03 -1.60
CA PHE A 137 11.41 -14.80 -2.38
C PHE A 137 11.40 -15.13 -3.86
N THR A 138 10.37 -14.64 -4.56
CA THR A 138 10.24 -14.76 -6.02
C THR A 138 10.24 -13.37 -6.64
N GLU A 139 11.24 -13.11 -7.47
CA GLU A 139 11.37 -11.87 -8.22
C GLU A 139 10.62 -11.99 -9.57
N LEU A 140 9.70 -11.05 -9.81
CA LEU A 140 8.79 -11.07 -10.96
C LEU A 140 9.27 -10.12 -12.07
N SER A 141 9.00 -10.46 -13.32
CA SER A 141 9.05 -9.53 -14.46
C SER A 141 7.81 -8.63 -14.52
N ASP A 142 7.87 -7.56 -15.32
CA ASP A 142 6.80 -6.56 -15.43
C ASP A 142 5.43 -7.15 -15.79
N ASP A 143 5.39 -8.18 -16.67
CA ASP A 143 4.15 -8.81 -17.15
C ASP A 143 4.07 -10.30 -16.76
N ALA A 144 4.58 -10.66 -15.58
CA ALA A 144 4.58 -12.04 -15.11
C ALA A 144 3.16 -12.61 -14.99
N ARG A 145 3.05 -13.91 -15.27
CA ARG A 145 1.83 -14.71 -15.13
C ARG A 145 2.19 -16.02 -14.45
N PHE A 146 1.52 -16.34 -13.37
CA PHE A 146 1.78 -17.55 -12.59
C PHE A 146 0.53 -17.95 -11.81
N SER A 147 0.60 -19.11 -11.15
CA SER A 147 -0.48 -19.62 -10.32
C SER A 147 0.01 -19.81 -8.89
N ILE A 148 -0.86 -19.51 -7.96
CA ILE A 148 -0.71 -19.84 -6.53
C ILE A 148 -1.85 -20.79 -6.17
N GLY A 149 -1.59 -22.09 -6.14
CA GLY A 149 -2.64 -23.08 -6.08
C GLY A 149 -3.66 -22.87 -7.20
N PRO A 150 -4.97 -22.76 -6.91
CA PRO A 150 -6.01 -22.56 -7.91
C PRO A 150 -6.14 -21.09 -8.39
N VAL A 151 -5.42 -20.14 -7.76
CA VAL A 151 -5.49 -18.71 -8.08
C VAL A 151 -4.55 -18.38 -9.24
N GLN A 152 -5.11 -17.79 -10.30
CA GLN A 152 -4.30 -17.25 -11.41
C GLN A 152 -3.88 -15.84 -11.07
N VAL A 153 -2.59 -15.54 -11.17
CA VAL A 153 -2.00 -14.23 -10.88
C VAL A 153 -1.38 -13.66 -12.14
N ARG A 154 -1.71 -12.40 -12.41
CA ARG A 154 -1.08 -11.59 -13.48
C ARG A 154 -0.61 -10.29 -12.90
N CYS A 155 0.48 -9.74 -13.41
CA CYS A 155 0.93 -8.40 -13.05
C CYS A 155 1.23 -7.56 -14.28
N THR A 156 1.31 -6.25 -14.09
CA THR A 156 1.78 -5.28 -15.10
C THR A 156 2.43 -4.09 -14.41
N ARG A 157 3.31 -3.40 -15.15
CA ARG A 157 4.05 -2.26 -14.64
C ARG A 157 3.17 -1.03 -14.43
N LEU A 158 3.46 -0.26 -13.37
CA LEU A 158 2.83 1.01 -13.02
C LEU A 158 3.78 2.20 -13.24
N ASN A 159 3.20 3.39 -13.38
CA ASN A 159 3.92 4.65 -13.53
C ASN A 159 4.24 5.25 -12.16
N HIS A 160 5.25 4.66 -11.49
CA HIS A 160 5.62 5.02 -10.12
C HIS A 160 7.15 4.98 -9.93
N PRO A 161 7.75 5.82 -9.05
CA PRO A 161 9.19 5.79 -8.77
C PRO A 161 9.67 4.40 -8.33
N TRP A 162 10.85 3.99 -8.80
CA TRP A 162 11.51 2.74 -8.41
C TRP A 162 10.79 1.44 -8.78
N ILE A 163 9.85 1.51 -9.71
CA ILE A 163 9.15 0.36 -10.29
C ILE A 163 8.12 -0.28 -9.35
N ALA A 164 6.86 0.04 -9.56
CA ALA A 164 5.72 -0.64 -8.99
C ALA A 164 5.03 -1.55 -10.03
N ILE A 165 4.37 -2.60 -9.57
CA ILE A 165 3.53 -3.48 -10.36
C ILE A 165 2.13 -3.59 -9.76
N ALA A 166 1.12 -3.64 -10.63
CA ALA A 166 -0.23 -4.03 -10.26
C ALA A 166 -0.38 -5.54 -10.31
N PHE A 167 -1.30 -6.08 -9.53
CA PHE A 167 -1.66 -7.49 -9.54
C PHE A 167 -3.13 -7.68 -9.96
N ARG A 168 -3.41 -8.75 -10.68
CA ARG A 168 -4.76 -9.28 -10.85
C ARG A 168 -4.82 -10.71 -10.33
N LEU A 169 -5.86 -11.00 -9.57
CA LEU A 169 -6.17 -12.34 -9.07
C LEU A 169 -7.47 -12.81 -9.69
N ASP A 170 -7.45 -13.98 -10.28
CA ASP A 170 -8.63 -14.65 -10.83
C ASP A 170 -8.80 -16.00 -10.10
N TYR A 171 -9.98 -16.27 -9.54
CA TYR A 171 -10.32 -17.49 -8.81
C TYR A 171 -11.81 -17.81 -8.94
N ASP A 172 -12.13 -18.98 -9.46
CA ASP A 172 -13.50 -19.52 -9.59
C ASP A 172 -14.51 -18.52 -10.19
N GLY A 173 -14.09 -17.81 -11.23
CA GLY A 173 -14.89 -16.79 -11.93
C GLY A 173 -15.02 -15.45 -11.20
N ALA A 174 -14.43 -15.33 -10.01
CA ALA A 174 -14.24 -14.05 -9.34
C ALA A 174 -12.91 -13.40 -9.75
N SER A 175 -12.85 -12.07 -9.79
CA SER A 175 -11.64 -11.35 -10.18
C SER A 175 -11.48 -10.02 -9.45
N VAL A 176 -10.25 -9.74 -9.00
CA VAL A 176 -9.85 -8.45 -8.44
C VAL A 176 -8.56 -7.97 -9.08
N ALA A 177 -8.48 -6.69 -9.43
CA ALA A 177 -7.26 -6.02 -9.82
C ALA A 177 -6.84 -5.05 -8.70
N TYR A 178 -5.57 -5.10 -8.30
CA TYR A 178 -4.95 -4.26 -7.29
C TYR A 178 -3.94 -3.35 -7.97
N VAL A 179 -4.31 -2.09 -8.15
CA VAL A 179 -3.55 -1.06 -8.86
C VAL A 179 -3.25 0.05 -7.86
N THR A 180 -2.22 -0.16 -7.05
CA THR A 180 -1.76 0.84 -6.09
C THR A 180 -0.57 1.61 -6.66
N ASP A 181 -0.35 2.82 -6.17
CA ASP A 181 0.79 3.68 -6.47
C ASP A 181 1.10 3.80 -7.98
N THR A 182 0.35 4.64 -8.62
CA THR A 182 0.58 4.99 -10.01
C THR A 182 0.19 6.42 -10.30
N ALA A 183 1.07 7.18 -10.95
CA ALA A 183 0.69 8.44 -11.58
C ALA A 183 -0.22 8.17 -12.81
N PRO A 184 -1.03 9.14 -13.21
CA PRO A 184 -1.73 9.11 -14.49
C PRO A 184 -0.76 8.88 -15.66
N PHE A 185 -1.24 8.21 -16.71
CA PHE A 185 -0.41 7.85 -17.86
C PHE A 185 -0.41 8.93 -18.97
N ARG A 186 -0.50 10.22 -18.61
CA ARG A 186 -0.64 11.32 -19.57
C ARG A 186 0.43 12.41 -19.50
N ASP A 187 0.91 12.72 -18.29
CA ASP A 187 1.65 13.96 -18.09
C ASP A 187 3.15 13.76 -17.86
N ILE A 188 3.54 12.69 -17.21
CA ILE A 188 4.92 12.44 -16.81
C ILE A 188 5.21 10.95 -16.77
N LEU A 189 6.30 10.52 -17.39
CA LEU A 189 6.84 9.18 -17.21
C LEU A 189 7.75 9.20 -16.00
N ILE A 190 7.40 8.41 -14.98
CA ILE A 190 8.20 8.25 -13.78
C ILE A 190 8.97 6.94 -13.91
N GLU A 191 10.29 7.06 -13.91
CA GLU A 191 11.19 5.92 -13.94
C GLU A 191 11.96 5.78 -12.62
N ARG A 192 13.15 5.19 -12.67
CA ARG A 192 13.98 4.82 -11.52
C ARG A 192 14.62 5.98 -10.76
N GLN A 193 14.37 7.24 -11.11
CA GLN A 193 15.04 8.37 -10.49
C GLN A 193 14.06 9.36 -9.89
N PHE A 194 14.45 9.91 -8.73
CA PHE A 194 13.75 11.04 -8.17
C PHE A 194 13.87 12.23 -9.12
N ILE A 195 12.74 12.73 -9.60
CA ILE A 195 12.68 13.86 -10.51
C ILE A 195 12.81 15.14 -9.68
N ARG A 196 14.01 15.76 -9.70
CA ARG A 196 14.29 17.00 -8.95
C ARG A 196 13.54 18.21 -9.51
N GLN A 197 13.34 18.23 -10.82
CA GLN A 197 12.64 19.30 -11.52
C GLN A 197 11.59 18.65 -12.43
N PRO A 198 10.36 18.47 -11.94
CA PRO A 198 9.30 17.90 -12.77
C PRO A 198 9.03 18.83 -13.94
N PRO A 199 8.61 18.28 -15.12
CA PRO A 199 8.14 19.08 -16.22
C PRO A 199 6.99 19.97 -15.74
N LYS A 200 6.87 21.16 -16.33
CA LYS A 200 5.75 22.04 -16.02
C LYS A 200 4.47 21.48 -16.62
N PRO A 201 3.32 21.67 -15.99
CA PRO A 201 2.04 21.30 -16.59
C PRO A 201 1.92 21.92 -17.99
N GLY A 202 1.68 21.07 -19.01
CA GLY A 202 1.57 21.50 -20.40
C GLY A 202 2.88 21.46 -21.21
N ASP A 203 4.01 21.10 -20.63
CA ASP A 203 5.21 20.79 -21.38
C ASP A 203 4.95 19.52 -22.23
N PRO A 204 5.35 19.49 -23.51
CA PRO A 204 5.16 18.32 -24.34
C PRO A 204 6.06 17.18 -23.89
N LEU A 205 5.47 15.99 -23.77
CA LEU A 205 6.24 14.75 -23.55
C LEU A 205 7.11 14.43 -24.76
N HIS A 206 8.30 13.88 -24.49
CA HIS A 206 9.07 13.24 -25.56
C HIS A 206 8.23 12.12 -26.21
N PRO A 207 8.26 11.94 -27.54
CA PRO A 207 7.46 10.93 -28.24
C PRO A 207 7.64 9.50 -27.67
N ASP A 208 8.87 9.12 -27.29
CA ASP A 208 9.17 7.82 -26.73
C ASP A 208 8.54 7.65 -25.32
N ASP A 209 8.53 8.71 -24.50
CA ASP A 209 7.90 8.72 -23.18
C ASP A 209 6.37 8.60 -23.32
N ALA A 210 5.80 9.32 -24.28
CA ALA A 210 4.37 9.22 -24.57
C ALA A 210 3.98 7.82 -25.04
N ALA A 211 4.78 7.20 -25.91
CA ALA A 211 4.56 5.83 -26.38
C ALA A 211 4.67 4.82 -25.22
N LYS A 212 5.62 5.01 -24.31
CA LYS A 212 5.80 4.15 -23.13
C LYS A 212 4.65 4.29 -22.14
N LEU A 213 4.23 5.53 -21.83
CA LEU A 213 3.05 5.79 -20.98
C LEU A 213 1.79 5.15 -21.58
N LYS A 214 1.59 5.28 -22.89
CA LYS A 214 0.48 4.61 -23.57
C LYS A 214 0.54 3.10 -23.41
N SER A 215 1.70 2.49 -23.60
CA SER A 215 1.89 1.04 -23.43
C SER A 215 1.58 0.57 -22.01
N MET A 216 2.03 1.34 -20.99
CA MET A 216 1.75 1.06 -19.58
C MET A 216 0.25 1.19 -19.29
N ARG A 217 -0.40 2.26 -19.77
CA ARG A 217 -1.86 2.43 -19.65
C ARG A 217 -2.62 1.26 -20.24
N ASP A 218 -2.29 0.89 -21.48
CA ASP A 218 -2.91 -0.25 -22.16
C ASP A 218 -2.69 -1.56 -21.39
N GLY A 219 -1.53 -1.71 -20.73
CA GLY A 219 -1.23 -2.83 -19.82
C GLY A 219 -2.17 -2.87 -18.61
N VAL A 220 -2.37 -1.73 -17.94
CA VAL A 220 -3.26 -1.62 -16.78
C VAL A 220 -4.73 -1.82 -17.19
N VAL A 221 -5.18 -1.24 -18.31
CA VAL A 221 -6.54 -1.49 -18.84
C VAL A 221 -6.76 -2.99 -19.09
N ARG A 222 -5.81 -3.66 -19.77
CA ARG A 222 -5.90 -5.12 -20.02
C ARG A 222 -5.88 -5.93 -18.70
N LEU A 223 -5.09 -5.49 -17.70
CA LEU A 223 -5.08 -6.14 -16.39
C LEU A 223 -6.46 -6.06 -15.72
N CYS A 224 -7.09 -4.91 -15.79
CA CYS A 224 -8.39 -4.62 -15.19
C CYS A 224 -9.59 -5.12 -16.01
N GLU A 225 -9.38 -5.62 -17.25
CA GLU A 225 -10.44 -5.97 -18.19
C GLU A 225 -11.50 -6.90 -17.56
N GLY A 226 -12.75 -6.42 -17.52
CA GLY A 226 -13.89 -7.15 -16.97
C GLY A 226 -13.78 -7.50 -15.49
N ALA A 227 -12.83 -6.94 -14.74
CA ALA A 227 -12.66 -7.22 -13.31
C ALA A 227 -13.95 -6.89 -12.53
N GLN A 228 -14.30 -7.74 -11.59
CA GLN A 228 -15.43 -7.47 -10.70
C GLN A 228 -15.12 -6.33 -9.73
N LEU A 229 -13.86 -6.21 -9.32
CA LEU A 229 -13.38 -5.12 -8.48
C LEU A 229 -12.02 -4.65 -8.96
N VAL A 230 -11.87 -3.36 -9.13
CA VAL A 230 -10.59 -2.68 -9.29
C VAL A 230 -10.33 -1.87 -8.02
N ILE A 231 -9.27 -2.18 -7.29
CA ILE A 231 -8.75 -1.39 -6.17
C ILE A 231 -7.70 -0.46 -6.77
N TYR A 232 -7.86 0.86 -6.64
CA TYR A 232 -6.99 1.80 -7.35
C TYR A 232 -6.52 2.95 -6.45
N ASP A 233 -5.26 3.35 -6.63
CA ASP A 233 -4.66 4.54 -6.02
C ASP A 233 -5.45 5.81 -6.40
N THR A 234 -5.95 6.49 -5.40
CA THR A 234 -6.72 7.72 -5.54
C THR A 234 -6.31 8.77 -4.50
N GLN A 235 -5.00 8.83 -4.23
CA GLN A 235 -4.45 9.65 -3.17
C GLN A 235 -4.77 11.13 -3.36
N PHE A 236 -4.64 11.64 -4.59
CA PHE A 236 -4.76 13.06 -4.88
C PHE A 236 -6.13 13.45 -5.44
N THR A 237 -6.51 14.70 -5.21
CA THR A 237 -7.46 15.43 -6.06
C THR A 237 -6.70 16.00 -7.27
N PRO A 238 -7.38 16.39 -8.37
CA PRO A 238 -6.72 17.02 -9.52
C PRO A 238 -5.88 18.25 -9.16
N THR A 239 -6.33 19.03 -8.17
CA THR A 239 -5.59 20.21 -7.69
C THR A 239 -4.32 19.83 -6.94
N GLU A 240 -4.36 18.78 -6.12
CA GLU A 240 -3.19 18.27 -5.40
C GLU A 240 -2.20 17.61 -6.36
N TYR A 241 -2.70 16.84 -7.35
CA TYR A 241 -1.89 16.24 -8.40
C TYR A 241 -1.11 17.29 -9.20
N ALA A 242 -1.76 18.37 -9.60
CA ALA A 242 -1.11 19.45 -10.36
C ALA A 242 0.11 20.07 -9.64
N GLN A 243 0.14 19.98 -8.31
CA GLN A 243 1.29 20.47 -7.51
C GLN A 243 2.37 19.40 -7.34
N ARG A 244 2.06 18.11 -7.52
CA ARG A 244 2.94 16.98 -7.20
C ARG A 244 2.88 15.86 -8.25
N PRO A 245 2.92 16.16 -9.56
CA PRO A 245 2.71 15.16 -10.62
C PRO A 245 3.79 14.05 -10.62
N HIS A 246 4.97 14.35 -10.05
CA HIS A 246 6.12 13.45 -9.96
C HIS A 246 6.13 12.55 -8.70
N TRP A 247 5.09 12.62 -7.86
CA TRP A 247 5.03 11.79 -6.66
C TRP A 247 4.53 10.37 -6.94
N GLY A 248 3.94 10.14 -8.10
CA GLY A 248 3.57 8.79 -8.52
C GLY A 248 2.20 8.32 -8.06
N HIS A 249 1.25 9.25 -7.84
CA HIS A 249 -0.11 8.94 -7.40
C HIS A 249 -1.17 9.52 -8.32
N SER A 250 -2.34 8.88 -8.35
CA SER A 250 -3.49 9.23 -9.18
C SER A 250 -4.60 9.97 -8.44
N CYS A 251 -5.58 10.40 -9.23
CA CYS A 251 -6.84 10.96 -8.76
C CYS A 251 -8.00 9.97 -8.97
N PRO A 252 -9.14 10.12 -8.28
CA PRO A 252 -10.32 9.32 -8.56
C PRO A 252 -10.78 9.38 -10.02
N GLU A 253 -10.62 10.54 -10.68
CA GLU A 253 -10.97 10.73 -12.10
C GLU A 253 -10.17 9.80 -13.02
N ASP A 254 -8.86 9.65 -12.77
CA ASP A 254 -7.97 8.74 -13.52
C ASP A 254 -8.36 7.28 -13.30
N ALA A 255 -8.65 6.92 -12.05
CA ALA A 255 -9.09 5.59 -11.69
C ALA A 255 -10.43 5.21 -12.35
N ILE A 256 -11.37 6.17 -12.40
CA ILE A 256 -12.68 6.01 -13.06
C ILE A 256 -12.50 5.81 -14.59
N GLU A 257 -11.63 6.58 -15.22
CA GLU A 257 -11.32 6.43 -16.64
C GLU A 257 -10.80 5.02 -16.95
N ILE A 258 -9.77 4.56 -16.23
CA ILE A 258 -9.20 3.23 -16.40
C ILE A 258 -10.24 2.12 -16.13
N ALA A 259 -11.04 2.24 -15.06
CA ALA A 259 -12.06 1.25 -14.73
C ALA A 259 -13.17 1.16 -15.80
N ARG A 260 -13.57 2.29 -16.39
CA ARG A 260 -14.53 2.34 -17.48
C ARG A 260 -13.97 1.72 -18.76
N ASP A 261 -12.76 2.10 -19.15
CA ASP A 261 -12.11 1.56 -20.36
C ASP A 261 -11.90 0.05 -20.26
N ALA A 262 -11.64 -0.45 -19.05
CA ALA A 262 -11.52 -1.87 -18.78
C ALA A 262 -12.88 -2.60 -18.66
N GLY A 263 -14.00 -1.90 -18.63
CA GLY A 263 -15.32 -2.51 -18.40
C GLY A 263 -15.44 -3.16 -17.03
N ALA A 264 -14.71 -2.65 -16.04
CA ALA A 264 -14.77 -3.11 -14.65
C ALA A 264 -16.18 -2.90 -14.05
N LYS A 265 -16.58 -3.76 -13.10
CA LYS A 265 -17.91 -3.67 -12.50
C LYS A 265 -17.95 -2.72 -11.30
N ALA A 266 -16.87 -2.68 -10.55
CA ALA A 266 -16.73 -1.81 -9.38
C ALA A 266 -15.31 -1.24 -9.27
N LEU A 267 -15.22 -0.03 -8.74
CA LEU A 267 -14.00 0.67 -8.39
C LEU A 267 -13.97 0.92 -6.88
N MET A 268 -12.85 0.55 -6.25
CA MET A 268 -12.55 0.84 -4.85
C MET A 268 -11.48 1.93 -4.78
N LEU A 269 -11.85 3.11 -4.33
CA LEU A 269 -10.90 4.18 -4.03
C LEU A 269 -10.01 3.72 -2.86
N PHE A 270 -8.71 3.76 -3.06
CA PHE A 270 -7.72 3.21 -2.14
C PHE A 270 -6.52 4.14 -2.02
N HIS A 271 -5.60 3.85 -1.12
CA HIS A 271 -4.37 4.63 -0.90
C HIS A 271 -4.69 6.09 -0.53
N HIS A 272 -5.59 6.26 0.44
CA HIS A 272 -6.08 7.59 0.82
C HIS A 272 -4.98 8.50 1.34
N ALA A 273 -4.99 9.77 0.91
CA ALA A 273 -4.01 10.75 1.38
C ALA A 273 -3.95 10.82 2.92
N PRO A 274 -2.75 10.89 3.50
CA PRO A 274 -2.60 10.98 4.95
C PRO A 274 -3.38 12.14 5.59
N GLU A 275 -3.39 13.29 4.94
CA GLU A 275 -4.04 14.51 5.44
C GLU A 275 -5.57 14.51 5.27
N ARG A 276 -6.11 13.54 4.51
CA ARG A 276 -7.56 13.51 4.21
C ARG A 276 -8.34 12.94 5.38
N THR A 277 -9.25 13.74 5.92
CA THR A 277 -10.14 13.31 7.01
C THR A 277 -11.22 12.34 6.51
N ASP A 278 -11.85 11.63 7.44
CA ASP A 278 -12.97 10.74 7.16
C ASP A 278 -14.14 11.46 6.48
N ASP A 279 -14.46 12.68 6.90
CA ASP A 279 -15.53 13.48 6.30
C ASP A 279 -15.19 13.91 4.86
N GLN A 280 -13.92 14.26 4.61
CA GLN A 280 -13.45 14.56 3.26
C GLN A 280 -13.48 13.34 2.33
N LEU A 281 -13.30 12.13 2.86
CA LEU A 281 -13.46 10.88 2.07
C LEU A 281 -14.92 10.61 1.75
N ASP A 282 -15.84 10.85 2.70
CA ASP A 282 -17.28 10.75 2.44
C ASP A 282 -17.71 11.73 1.34
N ASP A 283 -17.28 12.98 1.42
CA ASP A 283 -17.59 14.02 0.42
C ASP A 283 -17.03 13.67 -0.97
N LEU A 284 -15.80 13.15 -1.00
CA LEU A 284 -15.13 12.69 -2.23
C LEU A 284 -15.94 11.55 -2.87
N LEU A 285 -16.29 10.54 -2.09
CA LEU A 285 -17.06 9.38 -2.54
C LEU A 285 -18.46 9.79 -3.03
N ALA A 286 -19.17 10.63 -2.26
CA ALA A 286 -20.50 11.11 -2.60
C ALA A 286 -20.49 11.88 -3.94
N ARG A 287 -19.52 12.76 -4.15
CA ARG A 287 -19.35 13.52 -5.39
C ARG A 287 -19.16 12.62 -6.60
N HIS A 288 -18.25 11.65 -6.53
CA HIS A 288 -17.99 10.75 -7.67
C HIS A 288 -19.16 9.80 -7.94
N ARG A 289 -19.87 9.33 -6.90
CA ARG A 289 -21.11 8.56 -7.08
C ARG A 289 -22.21 9.36 -7.78
N ALA A 290 -22.41 10.60 -7.38
CA ALA A 290 -23.39 11.49 -8.01
C ALA A 290 -23.01 11.75 -9.48
N GLN A 291 -21.74 11.97 -9.76
CA GLN A 291 -21.26 12.14 -11.13
C GLN A 291 -21.53 10.88 -11.97
N GLN A 292 -21.21 9.68 -11.48
CA GLN A 292 -21.48 8.43 -12.21
C GLN A 292 -22.99 8.25 -12.49
N ALA A 293 -23.83 8.54 -11.48
CA ALA A 293 -25.29 8.46 -11.65
C ALA A 293 -25.80 9.44 -12.73
N ASN A 294 -25.31 10.69 -12.73
CA ASN A 294 -25.68 11.70 -13.72
C ASN A 294 -25.23 11.33 -15.14
N GLU A 295 -24.10 10.64 -15.28
CA GLU A 295 -23.56 10.17 -16.55
C GLU A 295 -24.20 8.83 -17.01
N GLY A 296 -25.08 8.24 -16.20
CA GLY A 296 -25.69 6.92 -16.47
C GLY A 296 -24.67 5.77 -16.51
N SER A 297 -23.54 5.92 -15.84
CA SER A 297 -22.46 4.94 -15.80
C SER A 297 -22.86 3.73 -14.94
N PRO A 298 -22.62 2.49 -15.39
CA PRO A 298 -22.87 1.29 -14.58
C PRO A 298 -21.77 1.02 -13.54
N LEU A 299 -20.67 1.80 -13.53
CA LEU A 299 -19.54 1.60 -12.63
C LEU A 299 -19.94 1.95 -11.19
N ALA A 300 -19.94 0.96 -10.31
CA ALA A 300 -20.14 1.18 -8.88
C ALA A 300 -18.85 1.70 -8.24
N ILE A 301 -18.94 2.76 -7.39
CA ILE A 301 -17.77 3.34 -6.72
C ILE A 301 -17.91 3.20 -5.21
N TYR A 302 -16.82 2.77 -4.59
CA TYR A 302 -16.67 2.59 -3.14
C TYR A 302 -15.36 3.21 -2.67
N ALA A 303 -15.22 3.46 -1.37
CA ALA A 303 -13.96 3.84 -0.75
C ALA A 303 -13.60 2.79 0.32
N ALA A 304 -12.37 2.31 0.27
CA ALA A 304 -11.88 1.29 1.19
C ALA A 304 -11.76 1.84 2.62
N TYR A 305 -12.11 1.02 3.62
CA TYR A 305 -11.88 1.31 5.03
C TYR A 305 -11.36 0.07 5.76
N GLU A 306 -10.61 0.27 6.84
CA GLU A 306 -10.08 -0.83 7.65
C GLU A 306 -11.21 -1.67 8.28
N GLY A 307 -11.12 -2.98 8.11
CA GLY A 307 -12.12 -3.92 8.56
C GLY A 307 -13.24 -4.18 7.54
N MET A 308 -13.26 -3.49 6.39
CA MET A 308 -14.18 -3.82 5.29
C MET A 308 -13.95 -5.24 4.81
N GLU A 309 -15.02 -6.00 4.70
CA GLU A 309 -15.01 -7.36 4.13
C GLU A 309 -15.89 -7.40 2.87
N LEU A 310 -15.42 -8.09 1.84
CA LEU A 310 -16.11 -8.23 0.56
C LEU A 310 -16.13 -9.68 0.13
N ASP A 311 -17.25 -10.11 -0.44
CA ASP A 311 -17.37 -11.39 -1.13
C ASP A 311 -17.46 -11.16 -2.64
N LEU A 312 -16.45 -11.62 -3.38
CA LEU A 312 -16.49 -11.72 -4.84
C LEU A 312 -16.87 -13.13 -5.26
N THR A 313 -17.94 -13.25 -6.02
CA THR A 313 -18.45 -14.51 -6.56
C THR A 313 -18.57 -14.45 -8.07
N ARG A 314 -18.85 -15.54 -8.74
CA ARG A 314 -19.13 -15.55 -10.20
C ARG A 314 -20.27 -14.60 -10.58
N SER A 315 -21.26 -14.41 -9.70
CA SER A 315 -22.41 -13.54 -9.94
C SER A 315 -22.15 -12.06 -9.70
N GLY A 316 -21.01 -11.70 -9.11
CA GLY A 316 -20.64 -10.32 -8.85
C GLY A 316 -20.11 -10.05 -7.45
N LEU A 317 -20.11 -8.78 -7.10
CA LEU A 317 -19.72 -8.28 -5.78
C LEU A 317 -20.89 -8.40 -4.81
N GLY A 318 -20.62 -8.92 -3.61
CA GLY A 318 -21.59 -8.96 -2.52
C GLY A 318 -21.90 -7.56 -1.98
N GLU A 319 -22.84 -7.51 -1.03
CA GLU A 319 -23.21 -6.24 -0.38
C GLU A 319 -22.00 -5.60 0.32
N ILE A 320 -21.76 -4.32 0.05
CA ILE A 320 -20.73 -3.53 0.71
C ILE A 320 -21.38 -2.61 1.73
N MET A 321 -21.04 -2.83 3.00
CA MET A 321 -21.46 -1.93 4.06
C MET A 321 -20.71 -0.60 3.95
N PRO A 322 -21.35 0.55 4.22
CA PRO A 322 -20.66 1.84 4.31
C PRO A 322 -19.67 1.84 5.48
N ALA A 323 -18.68 2.75 5.42
CA ALA A 323 -17.77 2.96 6.54
C ALA A 323 -18.56 3.23 7.84
N PRO A 324 -18.15 2.65 8.98
CA PRO A 324 -18.89 2.78 10.23
C PRO A 324 -19.11 4.25 10.61
N MET A 325 -20.35 4.66 10.84
CA MET A 325 -20.64 5.95 11.42
C MET A 325 -20.23 5.89 12.90
N VAL A 326 -19.25 6.69 13.30
CA VAL A 326 -18.99 6.89 14.72
C VAL A 326 -20.15 7.70 15.27
N PRO A 327 -20.89 7.21 16.28
CA PRO A 327 -21.94 8.02 16.90
C PRO A 327 -21.30 9.34 17.37
N VAL A 328 -21.75 10.45 16.83
CA VAL A 328 -21.39 11.77 17.36
C VAL A 328 -21.90 11.76 18.81
N ARG A 329 -21.00 11.65 19.78
CA ARG A 329 -21.36 11.88 21.18
C ARG A 329 -21.81 13.33 21.28
N SER A 330 -23.11 13.53 21.17
CA SER A 330 -23.73 14.82 21.43
C SER A 330 -23.42 15.21 22.87
N GLY A 331 -22.59 16.23 23.03
CA GLY A 331 -22.46 16.97 24.27
C GLY A 331 -21.44 16.48 25.28
N THR A 332 -20.19 16.77 25.03
CA THR A 332 -19.32 17.20 26.12
C THR A 332 -18.78 18.57 25.71
N THR A 333 -19.39 19.62 26.26
CA THR A 333 -18.86 20.99 26.21
C THR A 333 -17.46 20.92 26.82
N ILE A 334 -16.43 20.95 25.98
CA ILE A 334 -15.06 21.07 26.44
C ILE A 334 -14.99 22.46 27.09
N SER A 335 -14.89 22.49 28.42
CA SER A 335 -14.63 23.69 29.16
C SER A 335 -13.40 24.39 28.59
N SER A 336 -13.57 25.60 28.11
CA SER A 336 -12.52 26.43 27.49
C SER A 336 -11.55 27.02 28.53
N LYS A 337 -11.12 26.25 29.51
CA LYS A 337 -9.98 26.66 30.35
C LYS A 337 -8.71 26.10 29.71
N PRO A 338 -7.81 26.98 29.24
CA PRO A 338 -6.50 26.52 28.79
C PRO A 338 -5.79 25.78 29.92
N PRO A 339 -5.06 24.70 29.61
CA PRO A 339 -4.26 24.01 30.63
C PRO A 339 -3.29 25.01 31.25
N ARG A 340 -3.23 25.06 32.58
CA ARG A 340 -2.19 25.80 33.28
C ARG A 340 -0.84 25.24 32.83
N ILE A 341 -0.06 26.06 32.14
CA ILE A 341 1.35 25.77 31.88
C ILE A 341 2.02 25.82 33.24
N VAL A 342 2.35 24.65 33.78
CA VAL A 342 3.27 24.55 34.90
C VAL A 342 4.63 24.84 34.32
N SER A 343 5.21 25.99 34.68
CA SER A 343 6.60 26.34 34.31
C SER A 343 7.53 25.21 34.76
N ALA A 344 8.36 24.75 33.81
CA ALA A 344 9.43 23.81 34.16
C ALA A 344 10.30 24.40 35.27
N PRO A 345 10.79 23.57 36.22
CA PRO A 345 11.75 24.02 37.21
C PRO A 345 13.01 24.53 36.49
N GLU A 346 13.57 25.64 36.97
CA GLU A 346 14.83 26.17 36.47
C GLU A 346 15.95 25.11 36.64
N PRO A 347 16.86 25.01 35.66
CA PRO A 347 17.95 24.07 35.77
C PRO A 347 18.88 24.50 36.92
N SER A 348 18.95 23.64 37.95
CA SER A 348 19.92 23.76 39.03
C SER A 348 21.34 23.58 38.45
N GLN A 349 22.15 24.59 38.68
CA GLN A 349 23.62 24.73 38.66
C GLN A 349 24.47 23.58 38.11
N GLU A 350 25.20 23.93 37.07
CA GLU A 350 26.57 23.56 36.69
C GLU A 350 27.16 22.25 37.25
N LEU A 351 27.11 21.23 36.41
CA LEU A 351 28.12 20.18 36.45
C LEU A 351 29.29 20.62 35.58
N SER A 352 30.44 20.96 36.21
CA SER A 352 31.69 21.23 35.52
C SER A 352 32.15 19.98 34.78
N VAL A 353 32.12 20.02 33.45
CA VAL A 353 32.73 19.00 32.61
C VAL A 353 34.21 19.33 32.47
N ASN A 354 35.05 18.47 33.05
CA ASN A 354 36.48 18.46 32.80
C ASN A 354 36.74 18.09 31.36
N GLU A 355 37.28 19.02 30.56
CA GLU A 355 37.82 18.75 29.24
C GLU A 355 39.09 17.89 29.36
N PRO A 356 39.24 16.81 28.59
CA PRO A 356 40.54 16.19 28.39
C PRO A 356 41.27 16.93 27.26
N SER A 357 42.30 17.67 27.64
CA SER A 357 43.28 18.25 26.73
C SER A 357 44.18 17.16 26.12
N GLY A 358 44.09 16.95 24.81
CA GLY A 358 45.04 16.17 24.03
C GLY A 358 44.82 16.37 22.52
N PRO A 359 45.86 16.72 21.74
CA PRO A 359 45.70 16.99 20.33
C PRO A 359 45.48 15.72 19.52
N ILE A 360 44.46 15.73 18.69
CA ILE A 360 44.22 14.71 17.63
C ILE A 360 45.24 14.91 16.55
N SER A 361 46.13 13.93 16.34
CA SER A 361 47.09 13.92 15.24
C SER A 361 46.39 13.53 13.93
N ASP A 362 46.43 14.45 12.97
CA ASP A 362 46.10 14.20 11.56
C ASP A 362 47.10 13.18 10.95
N GLN A 363 46.68 11.99 10.66
CA GLN A 363 47.35 11.13 9.68
C GLN A 363 46.33 10.64 8.61
N PRO A 364 46.64 10.80 7.32
CA PRO A 364 45.81 10.32 6.25
C PRO A 364 45.91 8.78 6.10
N PRO A 365 44.83 8.10 5.60
CA PRO A 365 44.84 6.66 5.44
C PRO A 365 45.77 6.23 4.30
N SER A 366 46.60 5.23 4.57
CA SER A 366 47.52 4.61 3.63
C SER A 366 46.78 3.87 2.51
N LYS A 367 47.20 4.12 1.27
CA LYS A 367 46.78 3.42 0.04
C LYS A 367 47.11 1.95 0.13
N VAL A 368 46.13 1.10 -0.06
CA VAL A 368 46.34 -0.32 -0.42
C VAL A 368 46.06 -0.43 -1.92
N THR A 369 47.05 -0.88 -2.66
CA THR A 369 47.01 -1.37 -4.05
C THR A 369 47.75 -2.70 -4.10
N PRO A 370 47.54 -3.50 -5.16
CA PRO A 370 46.31 -3.97 -5.80
C PRO A 370 45.88 -5.36 -5.35
#